data_ff25c44d584adfc7d953dcdb27d8490f
#
_entry.id   ff25c44d584adfc7d953dcdb27d8490f
#
_cell.length_a   1.000
_cell.length_b   1.000
_cell.length_c   1.000
_cell.angle_alpha   90.00
_cell.angle_beta   90.00
_cell.angle_gamma   90.00
#
_symmetry.space_group_name_H-M   'P 1'
#
loop_
_entity.id
_entity.type
_entity.pdbx_description
1 polymer ?
#
loop_
_entity_poly.entity_id
_entity_poly.type
_entity_poly.pdbx_seq_one_letter_code
_entity_poly.pdbx_strand_id
1 'polypeptide(L)'
;MTDRLVWIDCEMTGLDLARDALIEIACIVTDGQLAAADDGVDLVIKPPAEALDNMPEVVRDMHTASGLLDELAAGITLAEAQEQVLAYVRQHVQEPRKVPLCGNSIATDRTFIARDMPELDAFLHYRMVDVSSIKELARRWYPRAYFASPEKHGGHRALADILESIRELRYYREAVFVPPPGPDTATAREIATRYGTPGPAVTARAPSPPSQPARAPSADGHPAHAPSPDGRAAPTGETGSDR
;
A
#
# COMPACT_ATOMS: atom_id res chain seq x y z
N MET A 1 23.64 -9.19 -2.44
CA MET A 1 22.20 -8.89 -2.30
C MET A 1 21.95 -7.61 -3.04
N THR A 2 21.02 -7.58 -3.97
CA THR A 2 20.57 -6.35 -4.62
C THR A 2 19.88 -5.51 -3.56
N ASP A 3 20.47 -4.38 -3.20
CA ASP A 3 19.89 -3.42 -2.25
C ASP A 3 18.90 -2.50 -3.00
N ARG A 4 17.91 -3.12 -3.66
CA ARG A 4 16.88 -2.44 -4.44
C ARG A 4 15.49 -2.71 -3.87
N LEU A 5 14.61 -1.74 -4.01
CA LEU A 5 13.19 -1.80 -3.66
C LEU A 5 12.37 -1.40 -4.90
N VAL A 6 11.35 -2.17 -5.23
CA VAL A 6 10.44 -1.89 -6.34
C VAL A 6 9.14 -1.34 -5.77
N TRP A 7 8.86 -0.08 -6.03
CA TRP A 7 7.66 0.61 -5.62
C TRP A 7 6.66 0.56 -6.76
N ILE A 8 5.46 0.10 -6.46
CA ILE A 8 4.33 0.10 -7.39
C ILE A 8 3.12 0.65 -6.66
N ASP A 9 2.31 1.38 -7.39
CA ASP A 9 0.97 1.78 -7.01
C ASP A 9 0.07 1.61 -8.22
N CYS A 10 -1.20 1.28 -7.98
CA CYS A 10 -2.18 1.02 -9.02
C CYS A 10 -3.47 1.77 -8.73
N GLU A 11 -4.07 2.31 -9.79
CA GLU A 11 -5.45 2.77 -9.75
C GLU A 11 -6.37 1.73 -10.40
N MET A 12 -7.54 1.55 -9.85
CA MET A 12 -8.50 0.53 -10.26
C MET A 12 -9.91 1.10 -10.39
N THR A 13 -10.77 0.42 -11.15
CA THR A 13 -12.19 0.78 -11.25
C THR A 13 -12.98 0.49 -9.96
N GLY A 14 -12.37 -0.24 -9.03
CA GLY A 14 -12.88 -0.65 -7.73
C GLY A 14 -12.00 -1.74 -7.13
N LEU A 15 -12.45 -2.38 -6.06
CA LEU A 15 -11.64 -3.34 -5.30
C LEU A 15 -12.14 -4.80 -5.39
N ASP A 16 -13.16 -5.08 -6.21
CA ASP A 16 -13.66 -6.43 -6.44
C ASP A 16 -12.86 -7.11 -7.55
N LEU A 17 -11.96 -8.03 -7.19
CA LEU A 17 -11.13 -8.76 -8.15
C LEU A 17 -11.91 -9.51 -9.25
N ALA A 18 -13.19 -9.80 -9.04
CA ALA A 18 -13.99 -10.49 -10.05
C ALA A 18 -14.52 -9.57 -11.16
N ARG A 19 -14.58 -8.25 -10.92
CA ARG A 19 -15.26 -7.29 -11.79
C ARG A 19 -14.41 -6.08 -12.14
N ASP A 20 -13.54 -5.68 -11.22
CA ASP A 20 -12.78 -4.45 -11.35
C ASP A 20 -11.46 -4.67 -12.10
N ALA A 21 -10.98 -3.63 -12.75
CA ALA A 21 -9.82 -3.65 -13.62
C ALA A 21 -8.77 -2.60 -13.20
N LEU A 22 -7.51 -2.90 -13.50
CA LEU A 22 -6.43 -1.92 -13.46
C LEU A 22 -6.64 -0.85 -14.54
N ILE A 23 -6.47 0.43 -14.16
CA ILE A 23 -6.61 1.59 -15.07
C ILE A 23 -5.37 2.48 -15.09
N GLU A 24 -4.50 2.38 -14.07
CA GLU A 24 -3.19 3.01 -14.05
C GLU A 24 -2.23 2.12 -13.26
N ILE A 25 -0.97 2.09 -13.66
CA ILE A 25 0.12 1.50 -12.90
C ILE A 25 1.36 2.37 -13.01
N ALA A 26 1.95 2.72 -11.88
CA ALA A 26 3.25 3.36 -11.85
C ALA A 26 4.28 2.46 -11.15
N CYS A 27 5.55 2.64 -11.50
CA CYS A 27 6.65 1.91 -10.89
C CYS A 27 7.89 2.78 -10.76
N ILE A 28 8.50 2.80 -9.57
CA ILE A 28 9.80 3.41 -9.29
C ILE A 28 10.71 2.37 -8.63
N VAL A 29 11.98 2.35 -9.00
CA VAL A 29 13.00 1.55 -8.30
C VAL A 29 13.86 2.48 -7.45
N THR A 30 14.05 2.14 -6.16
CA THR A 30 14.97 2.83 -5.27
C THR A 30 16.11 1.90 -4.82
N ASP A 31 17.15 2.50 -4.26
CA ASP A 31 18.08 1.76 -3.42
C ASP A 31 17.50 1.52 -2.02
N GLY A 32 18.23 0.80 -1.15
CA GLY A 32 17.84 0.56 0.24
C GLY A 32 17.88 1.79 1.13
N GLN A 33 18.42 2.92 0.64
CA GLN A 33 18.37 4.23 1.31
C GLN A 33 17.18 5.06 0.85
N LEU A 34 16.33 4.51 -0.01
CA LEU A 34 15.13 5.12 -0.60
C LEU A 34 15.45 6.22 -1.64
N ALA A 35 16.67 6.27 -2.19
CA ALA A 35 16.97 7.15 -3.31
C ALA A 35 16.47 6.51 -4.61
N ALA A 36 15.64 7.24 -5.36
CA ALA A 36 15.14 6.78 -6.65
C ALA A 36 16.28 6.64 -7.67
N ALA A 37 16.22 5.60 -8.50
CA ALA A 37 17.19 5.36 -9.55
C ALA A 37 17.01 6.33 -10.73
N ASP A 38 15.76 6.66 -11.01
CA ASP A 38 15.31 7.58 -12.07
C ASP A 38 13.86 8.04 -11.78
N ASP A 39 13.18 8.60 -12.80
CA ASP A 39 11.82 9.11 -12.68
C ASP A 39 10.74 8.02 -12.70
N GLY A 40 11.11 6.76 -13.00
CA GLY A 40 10.18 5.64 -13.05
C GLY A 40 9.36 5.56 -14.34
N VAL A 41 8.27 4.79 -14.27
CA VAL A 41 7.26 4.69 -15.33
C VAL A 41 5.88 4.93 -14.75
N ASP A 42 5.00 5.54 -15.56
CA ASP A 42 3.61 5.83 -15.24
C ASP A 42 2.77 5.54 -16.49
N LEU A 43 1.83 4.60 -16.38
CA LEU A 43 1.15 4.00 -17.53
C LEU A 43 -0.36 3.95 -17.29
N VAL A 44 -1.10 4.68 -18.11
CA VAL A 44 -2.56 4.58 -18.15
C VAL A 44 -2.97 3.35 -18.96
N ILE A 45 -3.86 2.55 -18.39
CA ILE A 45 -4.33 1.28 -18.94
C ILE A 45 -5.78 1.45 -19.39
N LYS A 46 -6.08 1.03 -20.61
CA LYS A 46 -7.45 1.03 -21.15
C LYS A 46 -8.22 -0.18 -20.58
N PRO A 47 -9.21 0.05 -19.71
CA PRO A 47 -9.98 -1.06 -19.15
C PRO A 47 -11.03 -1.60 -20.13
N PRO A 48 -11.58 -2.81 -19.86
CA PRO A 48 -12.79 -3.29 -20.51
C PRO A 48 -13.98 -2.33 -20.24
N ALA A 49 -14.88 -2.17 -21.20
CA ALA A 49 -16.05 -1.30 -21.06
C ALA A 49 -16.93 -1.69 -19.87
N GLU A 50 -17.10 -2.99 -19.63
CA GLU A 50 -17.87 -3.52 -18.51
C GLU A 50 -17.32 -3.06 -17.15
N ALA A 51 -16.00 -2.97 -16.99
CA ALA A 51 -15.38 -2.49 -15.75
C ALA A 51 -15.67 -0.99 -15.52
N LEU A 52 -15.72 -0.20 -16.60
CA LEU A 52 -16.11 1.20 -16.51
C LEU A 52 -17.59 1.36 -16.16
N ASP A 53 -18.48 0.56 -16.75
CA ASP A 53 -19.92 0.61 -16.48
C ASP A 53 -20.23 0.25 -15.02
N ASN A 54 -19.47 -0.67 -14.44
CA ASN A 54 -19.63 -1.14 -13.05
C ASN A 54 -18.90 -0.27 -12.03
N MET A 55 -18.11 0.74 -12.44
CA MET A 55 -17.34 1.59 -11.52
C MET A 55 -18.24 2.31 -10.54
N PRO A 56 -18.03 2.17 -9.21
CA PRO A 56 -18.79 2.90 -8.19
C PRO A 56 -18.66 4.42 -8.37
N GLU A 57 -19.74 5.15 -8.08
CA GLU A 57 -19.79 6.62 -8.25
C GLU A 57 -18.65 7.32 -7.50
N VAL A 58 -18.38 6.93 -6.25
CA VAL A 58 -17.27 7.50 -5.44
C VAL A 58 -15.91 7.32 -6.10
N VAL A 59 -15.66 6.17 -6.74
CA VAL A 59 -14.42 5.90 -7.48
C VAL A 59 -14.35 6.71 -8.77
N ARG A 60 -15.49 6.81 -9.46
CA ARG A 60 -15.63 7.63 -10.66
C ARG A 60 -15.35 9.11 -10.37
N ASP A 61 -15.91 9.64 -9.30
CA ASP A 61 -15.70 11.04 -8.88
C ASP A 61 -14.22 11.29 -8.54
N MET A 62 -13.57 10.35 -7.84
CA MET A 62 -12.16 10.40 -7.52
C MET A 62 -11.29 10.45 -8.79
N HIS A 63 -11.53 9.55 -9.75
CA HIS A 63 -10.76 9.50 -11.00
C HIS A 63 -11.13 10.64 -11.96
N THR A 64 -12.32 11.22 -11.85
CA THR A 64 -12.66 12.47 -12.55
C THR A 64 -11.85 13.63 -11.98
N ALA A 65 -11.78 13.75 -10.67
CA ALA A 65 -11.06 14.82 -9.99
C ALA A 65 -9.53 14.76 -10.27
N SER A 66 -8.95 13.55 -10.38
CA SER A 66 -7.53 13.36 -10.72
C SER A 66 -7.24 13.51 -12.22
N GLY A 67 -8.28 13.59 -13.08
CA GLY A 67 -8.16 13.64 -14.54
C GLY A 67 -7.90 12.29 -15.19
N LEU A 68 -7.76 11.20 -14.44
CA LEU A 68 -7.42 9.88 -14.97
C LEU A 68 -8.49 9.34 -15.93
N LEU A 69 -9.78 9.60 -15.67
CA LEU A 69 -10.86 9.13 -16.55
C LEU A 69 -10.74 9.64 -18.00
N ASP A 70 -10.28 10.87 -18.19
CA ASP A 70 -10.13 11.48 -19.50
C ASP A 70 -9.00 10.83 -20.32
N GLU A 71 -8.03 10.20 -19.65
CA GLU A 71 -6.86 9.57 -20.24
C GLU A 71 -7.12 8.11 -20.65
N LEU A 72 -8.12 7.42 -20.06
CA LEU A 72 -8.34 5.98 -20.23
C LEU A 72 -8.58 5.56 -21.69
N ALA A 73 -9.23 6.41 -22.47
CA ALA A 73 -9.52 6.12 -23.89
C ALA A 73 -8.24 5.97 -24.73
N ALA A 74 -7.19 6.71 -24.37
CA ALA A 74 -5.88 6.68 -24.99
C ALA A 74 -4.90 5.72 -24.32
N GLY A 75 -5.31 5.07 -23.23
CA GLY A 75 -4.50 4.13 -22.49
C GLY A 75 -4.04 2.93 -23.30
N ILE A 76 -2.93 2.34 -22.91
CA ILE A 76 -2.36 1.12 -23.50
C ILE A 76 -3.11 -0.13 -23.03
N THR A 77 -2.84 -1.25 -23.66
CA THR A 77 -3.38 -2.54 -23.20
C THR A 77 -2.70 -3.01 -21.92
N LEU A 78 -3.40 -3.83 -21.14
CA LEU A 78 -2.86 -4.45 -19.94
C LEU A 78 -1.58 -5.26 -20.21
N ALA A 79 -1.51 -5.96 -21.35
CA ALA A 79 -0.34 -6.72 -21.74
C ALA A 79 0.88 -5.82 -22.03
N GLU A 80 0.67 -4.72 -22.74
CA GLU A 80 1.72 -3.71 -23.00
C GLU A 80 2.20 -3.07 -21.69
N ALA A 81 1.27 -2.78 -20.76
CA ALA A 81 1.62 -2.23 -19.46
C ALA A 81 2.50 -3.22 -18.65
N GLN A 82 2.11 -4.51 -18.60
CA GLN A 82 2.94 -5.53 -17.95
C GLN A 82 4.35 -5.60 -18.56
N GLU A 83 4.44 -5.63 -19.88
CA GLU A 83 5.73 -5.71 -20.58
C GLU A 83 6.61 -4.49 -20.27
N GLN A 84 6.07 -3.29 -20.32
CA GLN A 84 6.81 -2.05 -20.06
C GLN A 84 7.27 -1.95 -18.60
N VAL A 85 6.39 -2.24 -17.62
CA VAL A 85 6.78 -2.24 -16.20
C VAL A 85 7.84 -3.30 -15.92
N LEU A 86 7.67 -4.51 -16.46
CA LEU A 86 8.64 -5.60 -16.27
C LEU A 86 9.98 -5.28 -16.94
N ALA A 87 9.98 -4.66 -18.12
CA ALA A 87 11.18 -4.21 -18.81
C ALA A 87 11.91 -3.14 -17.98
N TYR A 88 11.17 -2.17 -17.41
CA TYR A 88 11.71 -1.15 -16.53
C TYR A 88 12.35 -1.77 -15.28
N VAL A 89 11.66 -2.66 -14.58
CA VAL A 89 12.20 -3.34 -13.38
C VAL A 89 13.48 -4.11 -13.72
N ARG A 90 13.54 -4.80 -14.87
CA ARG A 90 14.71 -5.56 -15.34
C ARG A 90 15.93 -4.69 -15.64
N GLN A 91 15.77 -3.42 -15.93
CA GLN A 91 16.92 -2.50 -16.09
C GLN A 91 17.67 -2.29 -14.77
N HIS A 92 16.97 -2.34 -13.64
CA HIS A 92 17.53 -2.11 -12.30
C HIS A 92 17.81 -3.39 -11.51
N VAL A 93 17.12 -4.47 -11.86
CA VAL A 93 17.14 -5.75 -11.13
C VAL A 93 17.31 -6.89 -12.12
N GLN A 94 18.48 -7.52 -12.10
CA GLN A 94 18.81 -8.58 -13.07
C GLN A 94 18.23 -9.96 -12.71
N GLU A 95 18.09 -10.24 -11.40
CA GLU A 95 17.68 -11.56 -10.93
C GLU A 95 16.23 -11.53 -10.40
N PRO A 96 15.37 -12.46 -10.86
CA PRO A 96 14.01 -12.57 -10.36
C PRO A 96 13.99 -12.98 -8.87
N ARG A 97 12.93 -12.64 -8.18
CA ARG A 97 12.65 -12.98 -6.78
C ARG A 97 13.68 -12.45 -5.75
N LYS A 98 14.35 -11.35 -6.07
CA LYS A 98 15.34 -10.71 -5.17
C LYS A 98 14.84 -9.46 -4.49
N VAL A 99 13.89 -8.76 -5.08
CA VAL A 99 13.42 -7.45 -4.64
C VAL A 99 11.97 -7.50 -4.19
N PRO A 100 11.65 -6.91 -3.02
CA PRO A 100 10.27 -6.83 -2.56
C PRO A 100 9.47 -5.80 -3.33
N LEU A 101 8.17 -6.02 -3.41
CA LEU A 101 7.18 -5.01 -3.78
C LEU A 101 6.95 -4.07 -2.60
N CYS A 102 6.92 -2.75 -2.85
CA CYS A 102 6.79 -1.72 -1.83
C CYS A 102 5.65 -0.76 -2.17
N GLY A 103 4.96 -0.24 -1.16
CA GLY A 103 3.90 0.76 -1.30
C GLY A 103 3.11 0.94 -0.01
N ASN A 104 2.01 1.69 -0.08
CA ASN A 104 1.02 1.78 0.99
C ASN A 104 -0.13 0.80 0.73
N SER A 105 -0.50 -0.01 1.74
CA SER A 105 -1.54 -1.05 1.61
C SER A 105 -1.32 -1.98 0.40
N ILE A 106 -0.08 -2.16 0.05
CA ILE A 106 0.43 -2.76 -1.19
C ILE A 106 -0.09 -4.19 -1.44
N ALA A 107 -0.67 -4.84 -0.44
CA ALA A 107 -1.29 -6.14 -0.60
C ALA A 107 -2.47 -6.10 -1.57
N THR A 108 -3.23 -5.01 -1.60
CA THR A 108 -4.34 -4.80 -2.54
C THR A 108 -3.83 -4.76 -3.97
N ASP A 109 -2.85 -3.89 -4.24
CA ASP A 109 -2.22 -3.78 -5.57
C ASP A 109 -1.65 -5.11 -6.01
N ARG A 110 -0.95 -5.81 -5.10
CA ARG A 110 -0.37 -7.12 -5.40
C ARG A 110 -1.42 -8.14 -5.84
N THR A 111 -2.64 -8.10 -5.31
CA THR A 111 -3.68 -9.05 -5.72
C THR A 111 -4.13 -8.81 -7.16
N PHE A 112 -4.24 -7.55 -7.59
CA PHE A 112 -4.50 -7.18 -8.98
C PHE A 112 -3.32 -7.53 -9.89
N ILE A 113 -2.10 -7.19 -9.49
CA ILE A 113 -0.88 -7.52 -10.24
C ILE A 113 -0.76 -9.04 -10.44
N ALA A 114 -1.02 -9.84 -9.41
CA ALA A 114 -0.93 -11.30 -9.51
C ALA A 114 -1.97 -11.89 -10.47
N ARG A 115 -3.18 -11.30 -10.55
CA ARG A 115 -4.23 -11.70 -11.50
C ARG A 115 -3.93 -11.25 -12.91
N ASP A 116 -3.54 -9.97 -13.08
CA ASP A 116 -3.54 -9.27 -14.36
C ASP A 116 -2.15 -9.20 -14.99
N MET A 117 -1.08 -9.22 -14.18
CA MET A 117 0.32 -9.11 -14.59
C MET A 117 1.17 -10.24 -13.97
N PRO A 118 0.85 -11.52 -14.23
CA PRO A 118 1.46 -12.65 -13.55
C PRO A 118 2.98 -12.78 -13.76
N GLU A 119 3.51 -12.29 -14.88
CA GLU A 119 4.95 -12.29 -15.11
C GLU A 119 5.68 -11.26 -14.23
N LEU A 120 5.06 -10.11 -14.00
CA LEU A 120 5.57 -9.10 -13.08
C LEU A 120 5.54 -9.63 -11.63
N ASP A 121 4.41 -10.21 -11.18
CA ASP A 121 4.32 -10.79 -9.84
C ASP A 121 5.36 -11.92 -9.64
N ALA A 122 5.51 -12.80 -10.62
CA ALA A 122 6.50 -13.89 -10.57
C ALA A 122 7.95 -13.41 -10.52
N PHE A 123 8.24 -12.22 -11.07
CA PHE A 123 9.56 -11.61 -11.03
C PHE A 123 9.90 -11.01 -9.65
N LEU A 124 8.91 -10.50 -8.93
CA LEU A 124 9.07 -9.90 -7.62
C LEU A 124 9.26 -10.96 -6.51
N HIS A 125 9.88 -10.55 -5.41
CA HIS A 125 9.99 -11.40 -4.22
C HIS A 125 8.61 -11.53 -3.55
N TYR A 126 8.33 -12.66 -2.86
CA TYR A 126 7.07 -12.86 -2.15
C TYR A 126 6.88 -11.91 -0.95
N ARG A 127 7.97 -11.36 -0.39
CA ARG A 127 7.90 -10.37 0.69
C ARG A 127 7.55 -9.00 0.13
N MET A 128 6.88 -8.21 0.97
CA MET A 128 6.52 -6.83 0.68
C MET A 128 7.09 -5.89 1.72
N VAL A 129 7.24 -4.62 1.35
CA VAL A 129 7.46 -3.52 2.29
C VAL A 129 6.20 -2.65 2.25
N ASP A 130 5.35 -2.82 3.24
CA ASP A 130 4.10 -2.08 3.37
C ASP A 130 4.28 -0.93 4.36
N VAL A 131 4.29 0.29 3.85
CA VAL A 131 4.43 1.52 4.65
C VAL A 131 3.23 1.70 5.58
N SER A 132 2.03 1.28 5.16
CA SER A 132 0.83 1.33 6.00
C SER A 132 0.97 0.49 7.27
N SER A 133 1.70 -0.62 7.24
CA SER A 133 2.00 -1.43 8.42
C SER A 133 2.87 -0.67 9.41
N ILE A 134 3.88 0.07 8.94
CA ILE A 134 4.74 0.92 9.78
C ILE A 134 3.92 2.07 10.37
N LYS A 135 3.12 2.73 9.56
CA LYS A 135 2.19 3.79 9.96
C LYS A 135 1.26 3.32 11.08
N GLU A 136 0.68 2.13 10.93
CA GLU A 136 -0.25 1.56 11.91
C GLU A 136 0.43 1.21 13.24
N LEU A 137 1.69 0.75 13.21
CA LEU A 137 2.50 0.54 14.42
C LEU A 137 2.92 1.87 15.05
N ALA A 138 3.30 2.86 14.24
CA ALA A 138 3.63 4.21 14.72
C ALA A 138 2.43 4.86 15.43
N ARG A 139 1.21 4.69 14.91
CA ARG A 139 -0.01 5.18 15.56
C ARG A 139 -0.18 4.65 16.99
N ARG A 140 0.20 3.39 17.23
CA ARG A 140 0.06 2.74 18.55
C ARG A 140 1.22 3.04 19.49
N TRP A 141 2.45 3.01 18.99
CA TRP A 141 3.64 3.06 19.81
C TRP A 141 4.27 4.45 19.88
N TYR A 142 4.08 5.25 18.82
CA TYR A 142 4.65 6.58 18.67
C TYR A 142 3.61 7.60 18.18
N PRO A 143 2.50 7.82 18.92
CA PRO A 143 1.39 8.65 18.44
C PRO A 143 1.81 10.07 18.07
N ARG A 144 2.82 10.65 18.74
CA ARG A 144 3.34 11.97 18.37
C ARG A 144 3.97 11.99 16.99
N ALA A 145 4.75 10.95 16.65
CA ALA A 145 5.32 10.83 15.31
C ALA A 145 4.21 10.60 14.27
N TYR A 146 3.22 9.76 14.58
CA TYR A 146 2.08 9.55 13.69
C TYR A 146 1.32 10.84 13.36
N PHE A 147 0.98 11.65 14.38
CA PHE A 147 0.23 12.89 14.17
C PHE A 147 1.06 14.04 13.56
N ALA A 148 2.38 13.94 13.60
CA ALA A 148 3.30 14.89 12.98
C ALA A 148 3.80 14.43 11.60
N SER A 149 3.30 13.30 11.07
CA SER A 149 3.70 12.82 9.75
C SER A 149 3.35 13.82 8.64
N PRO A 150 4.14 13.88 7.56
CA PRO A 150 3.87 14.78 6.44
C PRO A 150 2.46 14.61 5.90
N GLU A 151 1.82 15.73 5.56
CA GLU A 151 0.51 15.69 4.91
C GLU A 151 0.63 15.05 3.53
N LYS A 152 -0.38 14.25 3.19
CA LYS A 152 -0.57 13.71 1.85
C LYS A 152 -1.54 14.62 1.10
N HIS A 153 -1.25 14.84 -0.17
CA HIS A 153 -2.11 15.69 -1.00
C HIS A 153 -3.21 14.89 -1.72
N GLY A 154 -3.11 13.54 -1.70
CA GLY A 154 -4.17 12.63 -2.16
C GLY A 154 -4.55 12.86 -3.62
N GLY A 155 -3.58 12.88 -4.53
CA GLY A 155 -3.84 13.16 -5.94
C GLY A 155 -4.52 12.01 -6.69
N HIS A 156 -4.56 10.83 -6.11
CA HIS A 156 -5.08 9.60 -6.76
C HIS A 156 -4.52 9.42 -8.18
N ARG A 157 -3.20 9.54 -8.27
CA ARG A 157 -2.37 9.22 -9.43
C ARG A 157 -1.23 8.36 -8.95
N ALA A 158 -1.07 7.22 -9.58
CA ALA A 158 -0.19 6.15 -9.11
C ALA A 158 1.26 6.62 -8.85
N LEU A 159 1.84 7.42 -9.77
CA LEU A 159 3.20 7.91 -9.59
C LEU A 159 3.33 8.88 -8.40
N ALA A 160 2.36 9.77 -8.22
CA ALA A 160 2.36 10.72 -7.11
C ALA A 160 2.24 9.99 -5.77
N ASP A 161 1.39 8.95 -5.69
CA ASP A 161 1.17 8.16 -4.50
C ASP A 161 2.39 7.30 -4.13
N ILE A 162 3.16 6.82 -5.12
CA ILE A 162 4.50 6.21 -4.88
C ILE A 162 5.45 7.20 -4.23
N LEU A 163 5.57 8.41 -4.78
CA LEU A 163 6.49 9.45 -4.24
C LEU A 163 6.10 9.85 -2.81
N GLU A 164 4.81 9.94 -2.52
CA GLU A 164 4.31 10.15 -1.16
C GLU A 164 4.64 8.99 -0.23
N SER A 165 4.49 7.75 -0.70
CA SER A 165 4.80 6.54 0.06
C SER A 165 6.30 6.45 0.41
N ILE A 166 7.18 6.77 -0.53
CA ILE A 166 8.64 6.85 -0.29
C ILE A 166 8.96 7.95 0.72
N ARG A 167 8.33 9.13 0.60
CA ARG A 167 8.51 10.25 1.54
C ARG A 167 8.02 9.89 2.93
N GLU A 168 6.89 9.23 3.05
CA GLU A 168 6.33 8.75 4.31
C GLU A 168 7.25 7.72 4.97
N LEU A 169 7.80 6.76 4.21
CA LEU A 169 8.74 5.79 4.75
C LEU A 169 10.05 6.45 5.21
N ARG A 170 10.58 7.45 4.49
CA ARG A 170 11.74 8.25 4.93
C ARG A 170 11.47 8.91 6.27
N TYR A 171 10.30 9.53 6.41
CA TYR A 171 9.88 10.14 7.66
C TYR A 171 9.84 9.14 8.82
N TYR A 172 9.15 8.00 8.65
CA TYR A 172 9.08 7.00 9.73
C TYR A 172 10.44 6.39 10.04
N ARG A 173 11.30 6.24 9.05
CA ARG A 173 12.67 5.75 9.26
C ARG A 173 13.45 6.64 10.23
N GLU A 174 13.28 7.94 10.17
CA GLU A 174 13.93 8.90 11.07
C GLU A 174 13.19 9.03 12.41
N ALA A 175 11.85 9.00 12.38
CA ALA A 175 11.05 9.33 13.55
C ALA A 175 10.83 8.14 14.51
N VAL A 176 10.87 6.89 14.03
CA VAL A 176 10.47 5.72 14.84
C VAL A 176 11.47 4.57 14.87
N PHE A 177 12.42 4.51 13.93
CA PHE A 177 13.44 3.47 13.95
C PHE A 177 14.70 3.93 14.70
N VAL A 178 15.44 2.95 15.25
CA VAL A 178 16.75 3.23 15.84
C VAL A 178 17.68 3.72 14.75
N PRO A 179 18.40 4.86 14.95
CA PRO A 179 19.31 5.38 13.95
C PRO A 179 20.39 4.36 13.52
N PRO A 180 20.77 4.34 12.24
CA PRO A 180 21.89 3.50 11.79
C PRO A 180 23.20 3.83 12.53
N PRO A 181 24.04 2.85 12.80
CA PRO A 181 23.97 1.43 12.40
C PRO A 181 23.07 0.56 13.29
N GLY A 182 22.28 1.13 14.19
CA GLY A 182 21.47 0.39 15.14
C GLY A 182 22.30 -0.15 16.34
N PRO A 183 21.74 -1.10 17.12
CA PRO A 183 22.45 -1.69 18.25
C PRO A 183 23.63 -2.52 17.77
N ASP A 184 24.71 -2.54 18.53
CA ASP A 184 25.81 -3.46 18.29
C ASP A 184 25.39 -4.93 18.46
N THR A 185 26.26 -5.85 18.05
CA THR A 185 25.96 -7.29 18.10
C THR A 185 25.70 -7.79 19.52
N ALA A 186 26.39 -7.25 20.54
CA ALA A 186 26.22 -7.67 21.92
C ALA A 186 24.83 -7.23 22.44
N THR A 187 24.49 -5.96 22.25
CA THR A 187 23.19 -5.39 22.60
C THR A 187 22.04 -6.10 21.87
N ALA A 188 22.19 -6.37 20.56
CA ALA A 188 21.19 -7.11 19.79
C ALA A 188 20.95 -8.52 20.34
N ARG A 189 22.01 -9.24 20.74
CA ARG A 189 21.91 -10.57 21.37
C ARG A 189 21.26 -10.50 22.74
N GLU A 190 21.59 -9.50 23.56
CA GLU A 190 20.93 -9.28 24.85
C GLU A 190 19.43 -9.02 24.68
N ILE A 191 19.04 -8.19 23.71
CA ILE A 191 17.63 -8.00 23.39
C ILE A 191 16.98 -9.32 22.97
N ALA A 192 17.62 -10.10 22.09
CA ALA A 192 17.09 -11.37 21.61
C ALA A 192 16.87 -12.38 22.74
N THR A 193 17.73 -12.43 23.77
CA THR A 193 17.56 -13.32 24.92
C THR A 193 16.28 -13.05 25.72
N ARG A 194 15.82 -11.80 25.76
CA ARG A 194 14.56 -11.45 26.45
C ARG A 194 13.32 -12.02 25.75
N TYR A 195 13.41 -12.33 24.46
CA TYR A 195 12.32 -12.84 23.63
C TYR A 195 12.55 -14.29 23.16
N GLY A 196 13.73 -14.85 23.40
CA GLY A 196 14.14 -16.18 22.94
C GLY A 196 13.80 -17.33 23.89
N THR A 197 13.36 -17.05 25.13
CA THR A 197 12.90 -18.10 26.04
C THR A 197 11.47 -18.46 25.64
N PRO A 198 11.14 -19.77 25.40
CA PRO A 198 9.76 -20.16 25.23
C PRO A 198 9.00 -19.73 26.47
N GLY A 199 8.03 -18.83 26.34
CA GLY A 199 7.08 -18.56 27.40
C GLY A 199 6.43 -19.87 27.86
N PRO A 200 5.84 -19.94 29.09
CA PRO A 200 5.16 -21.14 29.55
C PRO A 200 4.21 -21.58 28.45
N ALA A 201 4.28 -22.88 28.10
CA ALA A 201 3.45 -23.45 27.06
C ALA A 201 2.03 -22.94 27.25
N VAL A 202 1.47 -22.29 26.22
CA VAL A 202 0.05 -21.93 26.21
C VAL A 202 -0.66 -23.27 26.35
N THR A 203 -1.08 -23.58 27.59
CA THR A 203 -1.88 -24.77 27.85
C THR A 203 -3.08 -24.67 26.95
N ALA A 204 -3.19 -25.60 26.03
CA ALA A 204 -4.30 -25.68 25.08
C ALA A 204 -5.59 -25.53 25.91
N ARG A 205 -6.29 -24.44 25.68
CA ARG A 205 -7.61 -24.22 26.29
C ARG A 205 -8.47 -25.43 25.92
N ALA A 206 -8.97 -26.11 26.95
CA ALA A 206 -9.86 -27.25 26.76
C ALA A 206 -10.94 -26.90 25.72
N PRO A 207 -11.30 -27.82 24.83
CA PRO A 207 -12.31 -27.55 23.82
C PRO A 207 -13.58 -27.09 24.52
N SER A 208 -14.09 -25.95 24.08
CA SER A 208 -15.39 -25.43 24.54
C SER A 208 -16.48 -26.46 24.22
N PRO A 209 -17.47 -26.66 25.10
CA PRO A 209 -18.59 -27.56 24.81
C PRO A 209 -19.27 -27.14 23.50
N PRO A 210 -19.86 -28.11 22.76
CA PRO A 210 -20.47 -27.84 21.48
C PRO A 210 -21.56 -26.76 21.61
N SER A 211 -21.43 -25.70 20.87
CA SER A 211 -22.41 -24.63 20.76
C SER A 211 -23.72 -25.18 20.19
N GLN A 212 -24.81 -24.79 20.81
CA GLN A 212 -26.15 -25.05 20.30
C GLN A 212 -26.31 -24.53 18.86
N PRO A 213 -27.13 -25.18 18.02
CA PRO A 213 -27.31 -24.79 16.64
C PRO A 213 -27.81 -23.33 16.55
N ALA A 214 -27.14 -22.57 15.76
CA ALA A 214 -27.45 -21.15 15.51
C ALA A 214 -28.84 -21.03 14.87
N ARG A 215 -29.65 -20.17 15.42
CA ARG A 215 -30.91 -19.70 14.84
C ARG A 215 -30.58 -18.98 13.53
N ALA A 216 -31.32 -19.24 12.48
CA ALA A 216 -31.15 -18.66 11.15
C ALA A 216 -31.06 -17.11 11.22
N PRO A 217 -30.16 -16.49 10.48
CA PRO A 217 -30.10 -15.03 10.43
C PRO A 217 -31.25 -14.49 9.59
N SER A 218 -31.96 -13.51 10.15
CA SER A 218 -32.83 -12.61 9.42
C SER A 218 -31.99 -11.74 8.48
N ALA A 219 -32.47 -11.59 7.25
CA ALA A 219 -31.89 -10.75 6.23
C ALA A 219 -31.99 -9.28 6.64
N ASP A 220 -30.89 -8.72 7.10
CA ASP A 220 -30.71 -7.26 7.16
C ASP A 220 -29.30 -6.96 6.65
N GLY A 221 -29.28 -6.19 5.55
CA GLY A 221 -28.10 -5.87 4.78
C GLY A 221 -27.06 -5.09 5.58
N HIS A 222 -25.82 -5.51 5.47
CA HIS A 222 -24.67 -4.73 5.91
C HIS A 222 -24.13 -3.96 4.70
N PRO A 223 -24.00 -2.64 4.80
CA PRO A 223 -23.36 -1.88 3.74
C PRO A 223 -21.85 -2.14 3.72
N ALA A 224 -21.32 -2.25 2.53
CA ALA A 224 -19.90 -2.35 2.25
C ALA A 224 -19.09 -1.26 2.98
N HIS A 225 -17.94 -1.65 3.50
CA HIS A 225 -16.97 -0.75 4.13
C HIS A 225 -16.49 0.27 3.09
N ALA A 226 -16.94 1.51 3.24
CA ALA A 226 -16.35 2.65 2.56
C ALA A 226 -14.94 2.92 3.11
N PRO A 227 -13.99 3.41 2.30
CA PRO A 227 -12.70 3.86 2.80
C PRO A 227 -12.92 4.97 3.84
N SER A 228 -12.18 4.92 4.94
CA SER A 228 -12.24 5.92 6.00
C SER A 228 -11.82 7.28 5.46
N PRO A 229 -12.65 8.32 5.59
CA PRO A 229 -12.19 9.66 5.31
C PRO A 229 -11.33 10.15 6.48
N ASP A 230 -10.02 10.28 6.28
CA ASP A 230 -9.14 11.04 7.16
C ASP A 230 -9.44 12.56 7.00
N GLY A 231 -10.68 12.95 7.25
CA GLY A 231 -11.10 14.35 7.31
C GLY A 231 -10.76 14.96 8.66
N ARG A 232 -9.58 15.57 8.77
CA ARG A 232 -9.32 16.51 9.85
C ARG A 232 -10.17 17.76 9.65
N ALA A 233 -11.18 17.94 10.47
CA ALA A 233 -11.79 19.24 10.67
C ALA A 233 -10.80 20.17 11.37
N ALA A 234 -10.43 21.26 10.72
CA ALA A 234 -9.71 22.36 11.34
C ALA A 234 -10.60 23.03 12.42
N PRO A 235 -10.04 23.44 13.56
CA PRO A 235 -10.80 24.24 14.51
C PRO A 235 -11.02 25.65 13.93
N THR A 236 -12.28 26.01 13.79
CA THR A 236 -12.68 27.39 13.49
C THR A 236 -12.28 28.30 14.66
N GLY A 237 -11.28 29.16 14.42
CA GLY A 237 -10.92 30.23 15.33
C GLY A 237 -12.04 31.27 15.31
N GLU A 238 -12.72 31.43 16.43
CA GLU A 238 -13.57 32.59 16.71
C GLU A 238 -12.66 33.82 16.91
N THR A 239 -12.72 34.73 15.96
CA THR A 239 -12.24 36.11 16.18
C THR A 239 -13.29 36.86 16.97
N GLY A 240 -13.11 36.95 18.28
CA GLY A 240 -13.79 37.92 19.12
C GLY A 240 -13.21 39.29 18.91
N SER A 241 -13.94 40.16 18.25
CA SER A 241 -13.78 41.63 18.31
C SER A 241 -14.25 42.11 19.66
N ASP A 242 -13.42 42.84 20.40
CA ASP A 242 -13.88 44.04 21.12
C ASP A 242 -12.69 44.92 21.55
N ARG A 243 -12.79 46.18 21.09
CA ARG A 243 -12.20 47.47 21.53
C ARG A 243 -10.70 47.65 21.34
#